data_52f848c8f124a14e6f7fbbb52e91890a
#
_entry.id   52f848c8f124a14e6f7fbbb52e91890a
#
_cell.length_a   1.000
_cell.length_b   1.000
_cell.length_c   1.000
_cell.angle_alpha   90.00
_cell.angle_beta   90.00
_cell.angle_gamma   90.00
#
_symmetry.space_group_name_H-M   'P 1'
#
loop_
_entity.id
_entity.type
_entity.pdbx_description
1 polymer ?
#
loop_
_entity_poly.entity_id
_entity_poly.type
_entity_poly.pdbx_seq_one_letter_code
_entity_poly.pdbx_strand_id
1 'polypeptide(L)'
;MEKLISQLKAQNKLINIVRCQPKISKTALSEYLKVSWPTVSTNIEALKKSGIFDPDEGLAINGEFAYMVGLSVGSAQIKLSIIDMNFLPISADFFSKLIQDLNLFEEARSYMLEKNKPISNYIFFPTPDNLFELQQKLDSIIADIIKIVENQDSYHMNIISLGIAFTGAIDNVGKKIVRSHNLEYLSDRPLNTIIYPNRLDFFEQK
;
A
#
# COMPACT_ATOMS: atom_id res chain seq x y z
N MET A 1 19.43 21.58 7.38
CA MET A 1 19.05 20.15 7.37
C MET A 1 18.20 19.77 8.57
N GLU A 2 18.62 19.99 9.82
CA GLU A 2 17.87 19.64 11.05
C GLU A 2 16.46 20.25 11.13
N LYS A 3 16.30 21.53 10.74
CA LYS A 3 14.99 22.19 10.73
C LYS A 3 13.99 21.52 9.76
N LEU A 4 14.46 21.07 8.60
CA LEU A 4 13.64 20.35 7.63
C LEU A 4 13.19 18.99 8.18
N ILE A 5 14.12 18.24 8.78
CA ILE A 5 13.83 16.94 9.40
C ILE A 5 12.82 17.10 10.55
N SER A 6 12.98 18.14 11.38
CA SER A 6 12.04 18.45 12.46
C SER A 6 10.63 18.77 11.92
N GLN A 7 10.55 19.54 10.85
CA GLN A 7 9.28 19.88 10.21
C GLN A 7 8.58 18.65 9.61
N LEU A 8 9.31 17.79 8.91
CA LEU A 8 8.77 16.54 8.35
C LEU A 8 8.25 15.61 9.44
N LYS A 9 8.98 15.48 10.57
CA LYS A 9 8.53 14.69 11.73
C LYS A 9 7.23 15.24 12.33
N ALA A 10 7.10 16.57 12.42
CA ALA A 10 5.88 17.21 12.93
C ALA A 10 4.70 17.00 12.01
N GLN A 11 4.90 17.11 10.68
CA GLN A 11 3.88 16.86 9.67
C GLN A 11 3.40 15.40 9.67
N ASN A 12 4.32 14.43 9.74
CA ASN A 12 3.97 13.01 9.84
C ASN A 12 3.15 12.69 11.09
N LYS A 13 3.49 13.28 12.26
CA LYS A 13 2.69 13.11 13.46
C LYS A 13 1.28 13.68 13.26
N LEU A 14 1.17 14.86 12.66
CA LEU A 14 -0.10 15.53 12.39
C LEU A 14 -0.99 14.70 11.47
N ILE A 15 -0.44 14.18 10.36
CA ILE A 15 -1.16 13.28 9.44
C ILE A 15 -1.69 12.05 10.20
N ASN A 16 -0.86 11.40 11.00
CA ASN A 16 -1.27 10.21 11.75
C ASN A 16 -2.38 10.50 12.77
N ILE A 17 -2.32 11.63 13.47
CA ILE A 17 -3.36 12.02 14.42
C ILE A 17 -4.68 12.29 13.69
N VAL A 18 -4.66 13.07 12.61
CA VAL A 18 -5.86 13.39 11.82
C VAL A 18 -6.47 12.10 11.24
N ARG A 19 -5.64 11.16 10.77
CA ARG A 19 -6.10 9.86 10.29
C ARG A 19 -6.83 9.06 11.36
N CYS A 20 -6.28 9.02 12.58
CA CYS A 20 -6.90 8.32 13.71
C CYS A 20 -8.12 9.05 14.29
N GLN A 21 -8.19 10.37 14.11
CA GLN A 21 -9.24 11.25 14.66
C GLN A 21 -9.67 12.28 13.62
N PRO A 22 -10.48 11.87 12.60
CA PRO A 22 -10.79 12.71 11.43
C PRO A 22 -11.52 14.04 11.73
N LYS A 23 -12.02 14.22 12.95
CA LYS A 23 -12.76 15.45 13.36
C LYS A 23 -12.04 16.23 14.45
N ILE A 24 -10.76 15.97 14.68
CA ILE A 24 -9.98 16.68 15.69
C ILE A 24 -9.90 18.18 15.38
N SER A 25 -10.07 19.02 16.41
CA SER A 25 -9.91 20.47 16.23
C SER A 25 -8.43 20.89 16.19
N LYS A 26 -8.15 22.05 15.57
CA LYS A 26 -6.79 22.64 15.59
C LYS A 26 -6.28 22.91 17.02
N THR A 27 -7.16 23.27 17.94
CA THR A 27 -6.84 23.47 19.35
C THR A 27 -6.42 22.15 20.01
N ALA A 28 -7.20 21.09 19.84
CA ALA A 28 -6.86 19.78 20.37
C ALA A 28 -5.55 19.25 19.77
N LEU A 29 -5.29 19.50 18.48
CA LEU A 29 -3.99 19.17 17.85
C LEU A 29 -2.82 19.93 18.49
N SER A 30 -3.00 21.21 18.80
CA SER A 30 -1.98 22.03 19.47
C SER A 30 -1.62 21.46 20.84
N GLU A 31 -2.63 21.10 21.61
CA GLU A 31 -2.46 20.48 22.94
C GLU A 31 -1.80 19.09 22.83
N TYR A 32 -2.27 18.24 21.92
CA TYR A 32 -1.76 16.88 21.72
C TYR A 32 -0.30 16.88 21.26
N LEU A 33 0.05 17.76 20.32
CA LEU A 33 1.41 17.88 19.78
C LEU A 33 2.34 18.70 20.68
N LYS A 34 1.81 19.40 21.70
CA LYS A 34 2.54 20.32 22.58
C LYS A 34 3.28 21.40 21.78
N VAL A 35 2.64 21.95 20.77
CA VAL A 35 3.17 23.04 19.94
C VAL A 35 2.16 24.19 19.87
N SER A 36 2.61 25.38 19.52
CA SER A 36 1.72 26.55 19.44
C SER A 36 0.68 26.41 18.32
N TRP A 37 -0.47 27.02 18.51
CA TRP A 37 -1.54 27.05 17.51
C TRP A 37 -1.07 27.61 16.14
N PRO A 38 -0.26 28.68 16.05
CA PRO A 38 0.31 29.12 14.78
C PRO A 38 1.15 28.05 14.08
N THR A 39 1.94 27.28 14.84
CA THR A 39 2.75 26.18 14.30
C THR A 39 1.87 25.08 13.69
N VAL A 40 0.78 24.71 14.37
CA VAL A 40 -0.20 23.76 13.83
C VAL A 40 -0.82 24.28 12.55
N SER A 41 -1.27 25.54 12.56
CA SER A 41 -1.91 26.18 11.40
C SER A 41 -0.97 26.21 10.19
N THR A 42 0.30 26.62 10.38
CA THR A 42 1.30 26.64 9.31
C THR A 42 1.54 25.25 8.71
N ASN A 43 1.61 24.21 9.52
CA ASN A 43 1.78 22.84 9.03
C ASN A 43 0.54 22.34 8.28
N ILE A 44 -0.67 22.67 8.75
CA ILE A 44 -1.92 22.34 8.08
C ILE A 44 -1.97 22.99 6.70
N GLU A 45 -1.68 24.29 6.60
CA GLU A 45 -1.68 25.00 5.33
C GLU A 45 -0.63 24.44 4.36
N ALA A 46 0.54 24.06 4.85
CA ALA A 46 1.55 23.38 4.04
C ALA A 46 1.06 22.02 3.51
N LEU A 47 0.37 21.23 4.34
CA LEU A 47 -0.20 19.94 3.95
C LEU A 47 -1.38 20.10 2.98
N LYS A 48 -2.21 21.12 3.12
CA LYS A 48 -3.24 21.49 2.14
C LYS A 48 -2.62 21.89 0.81
N LYS A 49 -1.61 22.75 0.84
CA LYS A 49 -0.90 23.20 -0.35
C LYS A 49 -0.22 22.06 -1.11
N SER A 50 0.26 21.03 -0.40
CA SER A 50 0.84 19.84 -1.04
C SER A 50 -0.21 18.82 -1.53
N GLY A 51 -1.50 19.04 -1.27
CA GLY A 51 -2.59 18.15 -1.65
C GLY A 51 -2.80 16.95 -0.71
N ILE A 52 -1.98 16.82 0.36
CA ILE A 52 -2.11 15.73 1.34
C ILE A 52 -3.38 15.89 2.17
N PHE A 53 -3.72 17.13 2.53
CA PHE A 53 -5.00 17.45 3.15
C PHE A 53 -5.94 18.03 2.10
N ASP A 54 -7.22 17.69 2.22
CA ASP A 54 -8.26 18.26 1.38
C ASP A 54 -8.33 19.79 1.59
N PRO A 55 -8.25 20.60 0.53
CA PRO A 55 -8.32 22.05 0.66
C PRO A 55 -9.68 22.53 1.16
N ASP A 56 -10.75 21.82 0.81
CA ASP A 56 -12.14 22.24 1.03
C ASP A 56 -12.75 21.63 2.31
N GLU A 57 -12.28 20.46 2.72
CA GLU A 57 -12.75 19.74 3.89
C GLU A 57 -11.87 19.95 5.13
N GLY A 58 -11.97 21.10 5.80
CA GLY A 58 -11.41 21.29 7.15
C GLY A 58 -10.05 20.59 7.42
N LEU A 59 -10.02 19.64 8.36
CA LEU A 59 -8.89 18.77 8.67
C LEU A 59 -9.18 17.35 8.19
N ALA A 60 -9.21 17.15 6.90
CA ALA A 60 -9.40 15.84 6.28
C ALA A 60 -8.17 15.47 5.43
N ILE A 61 -7.81 14.20 5.45
CA ILE A 61 -6.78 13.67 4.54
C ILE A 61 -7.42 13.45 3.17
N ASN A 62 -6.78 13.95 2.12
CA ASN A 62 -7.16 13.63 0.76
C ASN A 62 -6.81 12.15 0.48
N GLY A 63 -7.82 11.30 0.45
CA GLY A 63 -7.65 9.87 0.19
C GLY A 63 -6.97 9.58 -1.14
N GLU A 64 -7.29 10.36 -2.16
CA GLU A 64 -6.79 10.17 -3.53
C GLU A 64 -5.37 10.71 -3.76
N PHE A 65 -4.75 11.36 -2.76
CA PHE A 65 -3.39 11.88 -2.88
C PHE A 65 -2.36 10.79 -3.20
N ALA A 66 -2.50 9.62 -2.57
CA ALA A 66 -1.63 8.48 -2.81
C ALA A 66 -2.31 7.16 -2.43
N TYR A 67 -1.77 6.08 -3.00
CA TYR A 67 -2.26 4.72 -2.78
C TYR A 67 -1.14 3.80 -2.30
N MET A 68 -1.51 2.77 -1.58
CA MET A 68 -0.62 1.72 -1.10
C MET A 68 -1.15 0.36 -1.58
N VAL A 69 -0.26 -0.49 -2.04
CA VAL A 69 -0.60 -1.84 -2.48
C VAL A 69 -0.22 -2.84 -1.40
N GLY A 70 -1.14 -3.76 -1.10
CA GLY A 70 -0.94 -4.87 -0.19
C GLY A 70 -1.08 -6.22 -0.91
N LEU A 71 -0.06 -7.06 -0.78
CA LEU A 71 -0.11 -8.47 -1.19
C LEU A 71 -0.11 -9.35 0.06
N SER A 72 -1.04 -10.29 0.13
CA SER A 72 -1.06 -11.33 1.19
C SER A 72 -0.93 -12.69 0.55
N VAL A 73 0.17 -13.38 0.83
CA VAL A 73 0.47 -14.72 0.30
C VAL A 73 -0.01 -15.75 1.32
N GLY A 74 -1.17 -16.32 1.04
CA GLY A 74 -1.76 -17.41 1.82
C GLY A 74 -1.56 -18.77 1.15
N SER A 75 -1.94 -19.86 1.82
CA SER A 75 -1.79 -21.23 1.29
C SER A 75 -2.67 -21.55 0.09
N ALA A 76 -3.88 -21.00 0.04
CA ALA A 76 -4.83 -21.28 -1.02
C ALA A 76 -4.85 -20.20 -2.11
N GLN A 77 -4.51 -18.96 -1.74
CA GLN A 77 -4.60 -17.81 -2.64
C GLN A 77 -3.68 -16.68 -2.22
N ILE A 78 -3.18 -15.96 -3.23
CA ILE A 78 -2.57 -14.65 -3.06
C ILE A 78 -3.70 -13.63 -3.20
N LYS A 79 -3.71 -12.64 -2.28
CA LYS A 79 -4.71 -11.58 -2.26
C LYS A 79 -4.01 -10.23 -2.44
N LEU A 80 -4.46 -9.47 -3.42
CA LEU A 80 -4.01 -8.10 -3.68
C LEU A 80 -5.11 -7.12 -3.28
N SER A 81 -4.72 -6.04 -2.64
CA SER A 81 -5.58 -4.90 -2.35
C SER A 81 -4.84 -3.60 -2.63
N ILE A 82 -5.57 -2.57 -3.04
CA ILE A 82 -5.07 -1.20 -3.12
C ILE A 82 -5.90 -0.38 -2.13
N ILE A 83 -5.23 0.38 -1.28
CA ILE A 83 -5.84 1.23 -0.28
C ILE A 83 -5.41 2.67 -0.48
N ASP A 84 -6.26 3.59 -0.14
CA ASP A 84 -6.03 5.03 -0.20
C ASP A 84 -5.27 5.55 1.04
N MET A 85 -5.05 6.86 1.12
CA MET A 85 -4.40 7.51 2.26
C MET A 85 -5.22 7.44 3.56
N ASN A 86 -6.50 7.14 3.51
CA ASN A 86 -7.37 6.91 4.66
C ASN A 86 -7.42 5.44 5.09
N PHE A 87 -6.62 4.56 4.46
CA PHE A 87 -6.63 3.11 4.62
C PHE A 87 -7.94 2.45 4.20
N LEU A 88 -8.71 3.11 3.34
CA LEU A 88 -9.89 2.54 2.75
C LEU A 88 -9.54 1.83 1.44
N PRO A 89 -10.07 0.64 1.19
CA PRO A 89 -9.85 -0.03 -0.08
C PRO A 89 -10.53 0.76 -1.21
N ILE A 90 -9.88 0.80 -2.37
CA ILE A 90 -10.49 1.38 -3.57
C ILE A 90 -11.74 0.61 -3.96
N SER A 91 -12.67 1.27 -4.66
CA SER A 91 -13.96 0.66 -5.00
C SER A 91 -13.81 -0.53 -5.96
N ALA A 92 -14.75 -1.46 -5.90
CA ALA A 92 -14.82 -2.60 -6.80
C ALA A 92 -14.96 -2.18 -8.27
N ASP A 93 -15.69 -1.08 -8.53
CA ASP A 93 -15.86 -0.54 -9.88
C ASP A 93 -14.54 -0.02 -10.44
N PHE A 94 -13.76 0.67 -9.61
CA PHE A 94 -12.44 1.15 -10.00
C PHE A 94 -11.48 -0.02 -10.28
N PHE A 95 -11.47 -1.05 -9.43
CA PHE A 95 -10.71 -2.27 -9.68
C PHE A 95 -11.12 -2.96 -10.99
N SER A 96 -12.44 -3.07 -11.23
CA SER A 96 -12.96 -3.68 -12.45
C SER A 96 -12.46 -2.96 -13.70
N LYS A 97 -12.50 -1.62 -13.67
CA LYS A 97 -11.98 -0.78 -14.76
C LYS A 97 -10.48 -0.97 -14.96
N LEU A 98 -9.71 -0.94 -13.88
CA LEU A 98 -8.25 -1.14 -13.92
C LEU A 98 -7.85 -2.48 -14.56
N ILE A 99 -8.55 -3.56 -14.21
CA ILE A 99 -8.30 -4.89 -14.75
C ILE A 99 -8.70 -4.98 -16.25
N GLN A 100 -9.79 -4.34 -16.63
CA GLN A 100 -10.29 -4.39 -18.01
C GLN A 100 -9.49 -3.51 -18.96
N ASP A 101 -9.24 -2.27 -18.59
CA ASP A 101 -8.62 -1.27 -19.46
C ASP A 101 -7.13 -1.57 -19.73
N LEU A 102 -6.44 -2.25 -18.80
CA LEU A 102 -5.00 -2.49 -18.88
C LEU A 102 -4.63 -3.92 -19.26
N ASN A 103 -5.58 -4.82 -19.43
CA ASN A 103 -5.28 -6.25 -19.49
C ASN A 103 -4.32 -6.70 -18.36
N LEU A 104 -4.43 -6.04 -17.21
CA LEU A 104 -3.66 -6.37 -16.02
C LEU A 104 -4.32 -7.54 -15.30
N PHE A 105 -3.49 -8.31 -14.63
CA PHE A 105 -3.97 -9.39 -13.79
C PHE A 105 -4.89 -10.40 -14.50
N GLU A 106 -4.61 -10.69 -15.80
CA GLU A 106 -5.43 -11.58 -16.62
C GLU A 106 -5.66 -12.95 -15.97
N GLU A 107 -4.62 -13.49 -15.34
CA GLU A 107 -4.71 -14.74 -14.59
C GLU A 107 -5.66 -14.62 -13.39
N ALA A 108 -5.60 -13.51 -12.66
CA ALA A 108 -6.52 -13.27 -11.55
C ALA A 108 -7.96 -13.25 -12.04
N ARG A 109 -8.22 -12.58 -13.17
CA ARG A 109 -9.54 -12.53 -13.78
C ARG A 109 -10.05 -13.94 -14.11
N SER A 110 -9.23 -14.76 -14.73
CA SER A 110 -9.55 -16.14 -15.09
C SER A 110 -9.83 -16.98 -13.82
N TYR A 111 -8.96 -16.90 -12.83
CA TYR A 111 -9.12 -17.60 -11.55
C TYR A 111 -10.38 -17.17 -10.80
N MET A 112 -10.69 -15.88 -10.75
CA MET A 112 -11.86 -15.37 -10.07
C MET A 112 -13.14 -15.81 -10.76
N LEU A 113 -13.17 -15.85 -12.09
CA LEU A 113 -14.30 -16.38 -12.88
C LEU A 113 -14.51 -17.88 -12.60
N GLU A 114 -13.44 -18.69 -12.65
CA GLU A 114 -13.50 -20.13 -12.36
C GLU A 114 -14.04 -20.40 -10.94
N LYS A 115 -13.59 -19.65 -9.97
CA LYS A 115 -14.02 -19.81 -8.57
C LYS A 115 -15.31 -19.08 -8.23
N ASN A 116 -15.99 -18.50 -9.21
CA ASN A 116 -17.21 -17.70 -9.03
C ASN A 116 -17.05 -16.60 -7.94
N LYS A 117 -15.87 -15.96 -7.90
CA LYS A 117 -15.58 -14.87 -6.98
C LYS A 117 -15.90 -13.53 -7.65
N PRO A 118 -16.76 -12.70 -7.05
CA PRO A 118 -17.01 -11.37 -7.59
C PRO A 118 -15.74 -10.51 -7.47
N ILE A 119 -15.53 -9.62 -8.42
CA ILE A 119 -14.55 -8.53 -8.26
C ILE A 119 -15.07 -7.67 -7.10
N SER A 120 -14.25 -7.58 -6.08
CA SER A 120 -14.53 -6.80 -4.87
C SER A 120 -13.37 -5.81 -4.65
N ASN A 121 -13.17 -5.38 -3.43
CA ASN A 121 -11.99 -4.58 -3.06
C ASN A 121 -10.68 -5.40 -3.05
N TYR A 122 -10.70 -6.59 -3.61
CA TYR A 122 -9.57 -7.53 -3.65
C TYR A 122 -9.53 -8.27 -4.97
N ILE A 123 -8.30 -8.53 -5.44
CA ILE A 123 -7.99 -9.43 -6.54
C ILE A 123 -7.37 -10.68 -5.95
N PHE A 124 -7.75 -11.84 -6.48
CA PHE A 124 -7.27 -13.13 -6.01
C PHE A 124 -6.53 -13.88 -7.12
N PHE A 125 -5.41 -14.47 -6.76
CA PHE A 125 -4.62 -15.36 -7.60
C PHE A 125 -4.49 -16.71 -6.91
N PRO A 126 -4.32 -17.82 -7.65
CA PRO A 126 -3.96 -19.10 -7.04
C PRO A 126 -2.55 -19.00 -6.43
N THR A 127 -2.34 -19.61 -5.26
CA THR A 127 -1.00 -19.75 -4.71
C THR A 127 -0.34 -20.97 -5.33
N PRO A 128 0.86 -20.85 -5.90
CA PRO A 128 1.60 -21.98 -6.44
C PRO A 128 2.09 -22.96 -5.36
N ASP A 129 2.33 -24.20 -5.78
CA ASP A 129 2.73 -25.29 -4.88
C ASP A 129 4.24 -25.35 -4.61
N ASN A 130 5.04 -24.50 -5.25
CA ASN A 130 6.49 -24.46 -5.07
C ASN A 130 7.05 -23.03 -5.16
N LEU A 131 8.28 -22.88 -4.64
CA LEU A 131 8.95 -21.59 -4.53
C LEU A 131 9.20 -20.94 -5.89
N PHE A 132 9.62 -21.69 -6.89
CA PHE A 132 9.96 -21.13 -8.21
C PHE A 132 8.74 -20.51 -8.88
N GLU A 133 7.63 -21.23 -8.91
CA GLU A 133 6.38 -20.71 -9.46
C GLU A 133 5.83 -19.53 -8.64
N LEU A 134 5.99 -19.55 -7.31
CA LEU A 134 5.61 -18.42 -6.47
C LEU A 134 6.43 -17.18 -6.81
N GLN A 135 7.75 -17.31 -7.00
CA GLN A 135 8.63 -16.21 -7.43
C GLN A 135 8.17 -15.62 -8.75
N GLN A 136 7.92 -16.47 -9.76
CA GLN A 136 7.40 -16.01 -11.06
C GLN A 136 6.05 -15.31 -10.93
N LYS A 137 5.17 -15.84 -10.08
CA LYS A 137 3.86 -15.25 -9.82
C LYS A 137 3.96 -13.87 -9.20
N LEU A 138 4.76 -13.73 -8.14
CA LEU A 138 4.98 -12.45 -7.48
C LEU A 138 5.64 -11.43 -8.42
N ASP A 139 6.61 -11.88 -9.23
CA ASP A 139 7.25 -11.01 -10.23
C ASP A 139 6.24 -10.48 -11.26
N SER A 140 5.36 -11.34 -11.77
CA SER A 140 4.30 -10.94 -12.69
C SER A 140 3.33 -9.94 -12.07
N ILE A 141 2.86 -10.19 -10.85
CA ILE A 141 1.95 -9.28 -10.13
C ILE A 141 2.63 -7.92 -9.91
N ILE A 142 3.89 -7.91 -9.47
CA ILE A 142 4.65 -6.68 -9.23
C ILE A 142 4.89 -5.94 -10.55
N ALA A 143 5.16 -6.64 -11.64
CA ALA A 143 5.30 -6.03 -12.96
C ALA A 143 4.01 -5.30 -13.39
N ASP A 144 2.85 -5.89 -13.13
CA ASP A 144 1.56 -5.24 -13.42
C ASP A 144 1.32 -4.02 -12.52
N ILE A 145 1.70 -4.09 -11.24
CA ILE A 145 1.66 -2.93 -10.34
C ILE A 145 2.58 -1.80 -10.85
N ILE A 146 3.78 -2.12 -11.32
CA ILE A 146 4.72 -1.15 -11.90
C ILE A 146 4.10 -0.47 -13.13
N LYS A 147 3.42 -1.21 -14.01
CA LYS A 147 2.70 -0.62 -15.15
C LYS A 147 1.65 0.41 -14.73
N ILE A 148 0.93 0.15 -13.62
CA ILE A 148 -0.02 1.12 -13.08
C ILE A 148 0.72 2.41 -12.66
N VAL A 149 1.86 2.26 -11.97
CA VAL A 149 2.67 3.39 -11.51
C VAL A 149 3.26 4.19 -12.68
N GLU A 150 3.71 3.52 -13.74
CA GLU A 150 4.26 4.16 -14.94
C GLU A 150 3.19 4.90 -15.75
N ASN A 151 1.95 4.45 -15.68
CA ASN A 151 0.79 5.07 -16.36
C ASN A 151 -0.08 5.90 -15.39
N GLN A 152 0.51 6.44 -14.32
CA GLN A 152 -0.22 7.16 -13.27
C GLN A 152 -1.11 8.32 -13.81
N ASP A 153 -0.69 9.00 -14.87
CA ASP A 153 -1.46 10.08 -15.48
C ASP A 153 -2.78 9.59 -16.10
N SER A 154 -2.79 8.36 -16.63
CA SER A 154 -3.99 7.74 -17.21
C SER A 154 -4.95 7.22 -16.13
N TYR A 155 -4.43 6.80 -14.98
CA TYR A 155 -5.23 6.22 -13.89
C TYR A 155 -5.41 7.17 -12.72
N HIS A 156 -4.71 8.32 -12.72
CA HIS A 156 -4.67 9.25 -11.60
C HIS A 156 -4.32 8.57 -10.26
N MET A 157 -3.46 7.54 -10.33
CA MET A 157 -3.06 6.75 -9.16
C MET A 157 -1.58 6.94 -8.84
N ASN A 158 -1.30 7.63 -7.76
CA ASN A 158 0.05 7.76 -7.21
C ASN A 158 0.30 6.64 -6.19
N ILE A 159 0.79 5.47 -6.63
CA ILE A 159 1.16 4.37 -5.73
C ILE A 159 2.53 4.65 -5.13
N ILE A 160 2.58 4.78 -3.80
CA ILE A 160 3.78 5.18 -3.04
C ILE A 160 4.43 4.03 -2.27
N SER A 161 3.76 2.91 -2.11
CA SER A 161 4.32 1.76 -1.38
C SER A 161 3.70 0.43 -1.78
N LEU A 162 4.49 -0.63 -1.61
CA LEU A 162 4.08 -2.03 -1.74
C LEU A 162 4.42 -2.76 -0.44
N GLY A 163 3.40 -3.34 0.21
CA GLY A 163 3.55 -4.22 1.36
C GLY A 163 3.27 -5.66 0.99
N ILE A 164 4.11 -6.61 1.45
CA ILE A 164 3.90 -8.03 1.19
C ILE A 164 3.90 -8.79 2.51
N ALA A 165 2.80 -9.52 2.78
CA ALA A 165 2.64 -10.35 3.95
C ALA A 165 2.68 -11.84 3.56
N PHE A 166 3.44 -12.62 4.31
CA PHE A 166 3.51 -14.08 4.14
C PHE A 166 2.90 -14.79 5.34
N THR A 167 2.27 -15.93 5.09
CA THR A 167 1.80 -16.81 6.16
C THR A 167 2.99 -17.48 6.83
N GLY A 168 3.19 -17.23 8.13
CA GLY A 168 4.27 -17.87 8.90
C GLY A 168 4.89 -16.96 9.95
N ALA A 169 5.88 -17.50 10.67
CA ALA A 169 6.69 -16.75 11.61
C ALA A 169 7.85 -16.08 10.87
N ILE A 170 7.96 -14.77 10.98
CA ILE A 170 9.00 -13.96 10.32
C ILE A 170 9.98 -13.46 11.38
N ASP A 171 11.27 -13.69 11.13
CA ASP A 171 12.35 -13.00 11.83
C ASP A 171 12.62 -11.66 11.14
N ASN A 172 12.19 -10.58 11.78
CA ASN A 172 12.35 -9.23 11.25
C ASN A 172 13.81 -8.76 11.26
N VAL A 173 14.65 -9.30 12.14
CA VAL A 173 16.08 -8.96 12.22
C VAL A 173 16.84 -9.70 11.13
N GLY A 174 16.65 -11.01 11.05
CA GLY A 174 17.27 -11.85 10.01
C GLY A 174 16.61 -11.75 8.65
N LYS A 175 15.50 -10.98 8.52
CA LYS A 175 14.75 -10.82 7.27
C LYS A 175 14.46 -12.15 6.57
N LYS A 176 13.96 -13.13 7.34
CA LYS A 176 13.63 -14.46 6.82
C LYS A 176 12.32 -15.00 7.36
N ILE A 177 11.69 -15.90 6.63
CA ILE A 177 10.58 -16.71 7.11
C ILE A 177 11.19 -17.88 7.88
N VAL A 178 11.01 -17.89 9.21
CA VAL A 178 11.55 -18.94 10.07
C VAL A 178 10.78 -20.24 9.86
N ARG A 179 9.45 -20.15 9.80
CA ARG A 179 8.57 -21.29 9.62
C ARG A 179 7.25 -20.88 8.99
N SER A 180 6.84 -21.62 7.98
CA SER A 180 5.50 -21.55 7.40
C SER A 180 4.89 -22.96 7.39
N HIS A 181 3.78 -23.13 8.12
CA HIS A 181 3.11 -24.46 8.19
C HIS A 181 2.33 -24.79 6.91
N ASN A 182 1.80 -23.77 6.25
CA ASN A 182 0.92 -23.95 5.10
C ASN A 182 1.65 -23.83 3.76
N LEU A 183 2.86 -23.26 3.78
CA LEU A 183 3.75 -23.08 2.62
C LEU A 183 5.15 -23.52 3.08
N GLU A 184 5.33 -24.82 3.29
CA GLU A 184 6.57 -25.39 3.87
C GLU A 184 7.81 -25.01 3.07
N TYR A 185 7.69 -24.86 1.75
CA TYR A 185 8.78 -24.44 0.87
C TYR A 185 9.29 -23.01 1.13
N LEU A 186 8.57 -22.22 1.93
CA LEU A 186 9.02 -20.90 2.41
C LEU A 186 9.79 -20.96 3.73
N SER A 187 9.77 -22.09 4.45
CA SER A 187 10.47 -22.21 5.73
C SER A 187 11.98 -22.05 5.57
N ASP A 188 12.61 -21.34 6.50
CA ASP A 188 14.03 -21.00 6.51
C ASP A 188 14.53 -20.21 5.28
N ARG A 189 13.62 -19.50 4.59
CA ARG A 189 13.97 -18.71 3.40
C ARG A 189 14.18 -17.24 3.74
N PRO A 190 15.30 -16.65 3.29
CA PRO A 190 15.48 -15.21 3.31
C PRO A 190 14.43 -14.50 2.43
N LEU A 191 13.87 -13.38 2.88
CA LEU A 191 12.83 -12.66 2.14
C LEU A 191 13.29 -12.19 0.75
N ASN A 192 14.56 -11.80 0.62
CA ASN A 192 15.15 -11.39 -0.66
C ASN A 192 15.35 -12.53 -1.66
N THR A 193 15.18 -13.79 -1.24
CA THR A 193 15.17 -14.94 -2.16
C THR A 193 13.77 -15.29 -2.65
N ILE A 194 12.72 -14.72 -2.03
CA ILE A 194 11.33 -14.96 -2.42
C ILE A 194 10.87 -13.89 -3.42
N ILE A 195 11.35 -12.67 -3.27
CA ILE A 195 11.03 -11.54 -4.12
C ILE A 195 12.31 -11.05 -4.76
N TYR A 196 12.31 -10.89 -6.08
CA TYR A 196 13.49 -10.40 -6.80
C TYR A 196 13.83 -8.96 -6.38
N PRO A 197 15.05 -8.69 -5.88
CA PRO A 197 15.43 -7.37 -5.34
C PRO A 197 15.25 -6.22 -6.33
N ASN A 198 15.57 -6.43 -7.60
CA ASN A 198 15.47 -5.43 -8.66
C ASN A 198 14.03 -4.88 -8.86
N ARG A 199 13.01 -5.63 -8.47
CA ARG A 199 11.61 -5.18 -8.50
C ARG A 199 11.27 -4.29 -7.30
N LEU A 200 11.91 -4.52 -6.17
CA LEU A 200 11.70 -3.72 -4.96
C LEU A 200 12.42 -2.36 -5.05
N ASP A 201 13.58 -2.31 -5.70
CA ASP A 201 14.36 -1.09 -5.93
C ASP A 201 13.53 0.01 -6.61
N PHE A 202 12.57 -0.38 -7.45
CA PHE A 202 11.65 0.56 -8.09
C PHE A 202 10.83 1.38 -7.07
N PHE A 203 10.44 0.78 -5.96
CA PHE A 203 9.66 1.44 -4.90
C PHE A 203 10.54 2.17 -3.88
N GLU A 204 11.83 1.85 -3.78
CA GLU A 204 12.78 2.53 -2.89
C GLU A 204 13.27 3.87 -3.48
N GLN A 205 13.16 4.07 -4.79
CA GLN A 205 13.61 5.27 -5.48
C GLN A 205 12.52 6.36 -5.59
N LYS A 206 11.30 6.10 -5.17
CA LYS A 206 10.17 7.04 -5.14
C LYS A 206 9.85 7.51 -3.72
#